data_a760cc7141f1f366c996a89d16f2b5ca
#
_entry.id   a760cc7141f1f366c996a89d16f2b5ca
#
_cell.length_a   1.000
_cell.length_b   1.000
_cell.length_c   1.000
_cell.angle_alpha   90.00
_cell.angle_beta   90.00
_cell.angle_gamma   90.00
#
_symmetry.space_group_name_H-M   'P 1'
#
loop_
_entity.id
_entity.type
_entity.pdbx_description
1 polymer ?
#
loop_
_entity_poly.entity_id
_entity_poly.type
_entity_poly.pdbx_seq_one_letter_code
_entity_poly.pdbx_strand_id
1 'polypeptide(L)'
;MTLQRRHFLKLAGLAAPALALGACTDAPALPEFPPLAYNHLSRLVFEAERLEFASEYQAPLAPPNVEHLFAQRPDAVLQRWANDRLAVSGRGEHLVRFAIQDARVTETELPRTAGVRATFTNEQAQRYDGRMAATIEIRQVRGNFRVGDATASATRSRSVAENISLNDRERVWYEMVQQMMADINAELERQVRANLPRFLSL
;
A
#
# COMPACT_ATOMS: atom_id res chain seq x y z
N MET A 1 58.15 43.86 69.13
CA MET A 1 56.79 44.06 69.64
C MET A 1 55.92 44.57 68.51
N THR A 2 55.22 43.74 67.81
CA THR A 2 54.12 44.15 66.93
C THR A 2 53.34 42.89 66.45
N LEU A 3 52.07 42.88 66.72
CA LEU A 3 51.14 41.84 66.35
C LEU A 3 50.84 41.92 64.87
N GLN A 4 50.89 40.76 64.25
CA GLN A 4 50.42 40.55 62.89
C GLN A 4 49.03 39.92 62.87
N ARG A 5 48.05 40.58 62.30
CA ARG A 5 46.71 40.11 62.05
C ARG A 5 46.67 39.40 60.72
N ARG A 6 46.33 38.09 60.75
CA ARG A 6 46.06 37.29 59.64
C ARG A 6 44.63 37.52 59.12
N HIS A 7 44.48 37.93 57.88
CA HIS A 7 43.19 37.92 57.16
C HIS A 7 43.08 36.67 56.34
N PHE A 8 42.13 35.80 56.70
CA PHE A 8 41.72 34.67 55.90
C PHE A 8 40.69 35.15 54.88
N LEU A 9 41.03 35.17 53.59
CA LEU A 9 40.07 35.27 52.49
C LEU A 9 39.50 33.84 52.22
N LYS A 10 38.19 33.71 52.47
CA LYS A 10 37.42 32.54 52.03
C LYS A 10 36.98 32.82 50.58
N LEU A 11 37.56 32.09 49.62
CA LEU A 11 37.03 32.00 48.26
C LEU A 11 35.83 31.06 48.30
N ALA A 12 34.64 31.58 48.14
CA ALA A 12 33.44 30.82 47.89
C ALA A 12 33.35 30.52 46.36
N GLY A 13 33.63 29.22 46.00
CA GLY A 13 33.43 28.76 44.61
C GLY A 13 31.96 28.63 44.32
N LEU A 14 31.43 29.42 43.39
CA LEU A 14 30.12 29.19 42.78
C LEU A 14 30.23 28.06 41.76
N ALA A 15 29.73 26.87 42.13
CA ALA A 15 29.48 25.79 41.19
C ALA A 15 28.14 26.06 40.47
N ALA A 16 28.19 26.47 39.22
CA ALA A 16 27.00 26.58 38.38
C ALA A 16 26.59 25.17 37.90
N PRO A 17 25.35 24.72 38.11
CA PRO A 17 24.87 23.50 37.50
C PRO A 17 24.67 23.69 35.99
N ALA A 18 25.42 22.97 35.16
CA ALA A 18 25.18 22.86 33.76
C ALA A 18 23.88 22.07 33.54
N LEU A 19 22.78 22.76 33.26
CA LEU A 19 21.55 22.18 32.74
C LEU A 19 21.83 21.66 31.34
N ALA A 20 22.10 20.38 31.21
CA ALA A 20 22.08 19.67 29.94
C ALA A 20 20.60 19.59 29.44
N LEU A 21 20.21 20.55 28.60
CA LEU A 21 18.99 20.47 27.82
C LEU A 21 19.19 19.33 26.79
N GLY A 22 18.75 18.14 27.15
CA GLY A 22 18.58 17.04 26.20
C GLY A 22 17.48 17.46 25.23
N ALA A 23 17.87 18.01 24.08
CA ALA A 23 16.98 18.16 22.94
C ALA A 23 16.68 16.74 22.42
N CYS A 24 15.61 16.13 22.89
CA CYS A 24 14.98 15.02 22.17
C CYS A 24 14.44 15.62 20.88
N THR A 25 15.20 15.54 19.80
CA THR A 25 14.65 15.74 18.47
C THR A 25 13.78 14.51 18.20
N ASP A 26 12.46 14.66 18.37
CA ASP A 26 11.52 13.68 17.84
C ASP A 26 11.83 13.51 16.35
N ALA A 27 12.15 12.29 15.97
CA ALA A 27 12.28 11.96 14.55
C ALA A 27 10.95 12.33 13.88
N PRO A 28 10.96 13.04 12.73
CA PRO A 28 9.73 13.39 12.04
C PRO A 28 8.92 12.11 11.83
N ALA A 29 7.67 12.12 12.31
CA ALA A 29 6.77 11.02 12.11
C ALA A 29 6.63 10.76 10.62
N LEU A 30 6.82 9.51 10.20
CA LEU A 30 6.57 9.12 8.82
C LEU A 30 5.11 9.43 8.49
N PRO A 31 4.78 9.99 7.31
CA PRO A 31 3.41 10.23 6.95
C PRO A 31 2.65 8.90 6.99
N GLU A 32 1.66 8.84 7.84
CA GLU A 32 0.80 7.68 7.96
C GLU A 32 -0.21 7.72 6.81
N PHE A 33 -0.06 6.84 5.84
CA PHE A 33 -1.03 6.69 4.77
C PHE A 33 -2.22 5.87 5.27
N PRO A 34 -3.46 6.42 5.22
CA PRO A 34 -4.62 5.70 5.72
C PRO A 34 -4.84 4.41 4.93
N PRO A 35 -5.33 3.34 5.56
CA PRO A 35 -5.66 2.12 4.85
C PRO A 35 -6.67 2.38 3.73
N LEU A 36 -6.39 1.86 2.53
CA LEU A 36 -7.32 1.91 1.41
C LEU A 36 -8.54 1.03 1.75
N ALA A 37 -9.68 1.64 2.03
CA ALA A 37 -10.92 0.99 2.44
C ALA A 37 -12.06 1.35 1.49
N TYR A 38 -13.03 0.44 1.33
CA TYR A 38 -14.12 0.53 0.35
C TYR A 38 -15.50 0.35 0.99
N ASN A 39 -15.58 0.31 2.31
CA ASN A 39 -16.81 0.15 3.08
C ASN A 39 -17.78 1.35 2.97
N HIS A 40 -17.30 2.48 2.44
CA HIS A 40 -18.13 3.65 2.11
C HIS A 40 -18.92 3.47 0.81
N LEU A 41 -18.60 2.45 0.00
CA LEU A 41 -19.29 2.12 -1.24
C LEU A 41 -20.36 1.05 -1.00
N SER A 42 -21.42 1.04 -1.82
CA SER A 42 -22.47 0.02 -1.74
C SER A 42 -21.90 -1.38 -2.03
N ARG A 43 -22.33 -2.36 -1.26
CA ARG A 43 -21.93 -3.75 -1.48
C ARG A 43 -22.59 -4.33 -2.72
N LEU A 44 -21.88 -5.22 -3.40
CA LEU A 44 -22.41 -6.08 -4.45
C LEU A 44 -22.88 -7.36 -3.76
N VAL A 45 -24.20 -7.51 -3.62
CA VAL A 45 -24.82 -8.66 -2.94
C VAL A 45 -25.22 -9.69 -3.99
N PHE A 46 -24.72 -10.91 -3.86
CA PHE A 46 -24.99 -12.01 -4.78
C PHE A 46 -25.98 -13.00 -4.17
N GLU A 47 -26.89 -13.54 -5.00
CA GLU A 47 -27.72 -14.70 -4.67
C GLU A 47 -26.87 -15.97 -4.72
N ALA A 48 -26.15 -16.23 -3.63
CA ALA A 48 -25.22 -17.33 -3.51
C ALA A 48 -25.15 -17.83 -2.06
N GLU A 49 -24.80 -19.10 -1.90
CA GLU A 49 -24.67 -19.77 -0.60
C GLU A 49 -23.50 -19.21 0.22
N ARG A 50 -22.34 -19.03 -0.44
CA ARG A 50 -21.11 -18.56 0.22
C ARG A 50 -20.18 -17.79 -0.70
N LEU A 51 -19.27 -17.03 -0.05
CA LEU A 51 -18.18 -16.30 -0.70
C LEU A 51 -16.86 -16.99 -0.36
N GLU A 52 -16.07 -17.31 -1.37
CA GLU A 52 -14.73 -17.89 -1.24
C GLU A 52 -13.68 -16.93 -1.75
N PHE A 53 -12.53 -16.93 -1.07
CA PHE A 53 -11.38 -16.12 -1.46
C PHE A 53 -10.24 -17.03 -1.90
N ALA A 54 -9.60 -16.67 -2.99
CA ALA A 54 -8.44 -17.39 -3.51
C ALA A 54 -7.36 -16.38 -3.95
N SER A 55 -6.10 -16.74 -3.78
CA SER A 55 -4.99 -16.04 -4.41
C SER A 55 -4.30 -17.01 -5.36
N GLU A 56 -4.28 -16.65 -6.65
CA GLU A 56 -3.51 -17.33 -7.69
C GLU A 56 -2.14 -16.67 -7.87
N TYR A 57 -1.97 -15.48 -7.25
CA TYR A 57 -0.71 -14.75 -7.20
C TYR A 57 0.05 -15.11 -5.91
N GLN A 58 1.35 -15.39 -6.06
CA GLN A 58 2.29 -15.54 -4.97
C GLN A 58 3.45 -14.55 -5.18
N ALA A 59 3.61 -13.64 -4.23
CA ALA A 59 4.70 -12.66 -4.28
C ALA A 59 6.06 -13.38 -4.19
N PRO A 60 7.00 -13.13 -5.12
CA PRO A 60 8.32 -13.76 -5.10
C PRO A 60 9.19 -13.36 -3.90
N LEU A 61 8.89 -12.25 -3.24
CA LEU A 61 9.61 -11.66 -2.11
C LEU A 61 11.10 -11.38 -2.40
N ALA A 62 11.41 -11.17 -3.66
CA ALA A 62 12.78 -10.96 -4.15
C ALA A 62 12.78 -10.04 -5.38
N PRO A 63 13.86 -9.28 -5.60
CA PRO A 63 14.02 -8.46 -6.79
C PRO A 63 13.81 -9.27 -8.09
N PRO A 64 13.21 -8.65 -9.11
CA PRO A 64 12.83 -7.24 -9.19
C PRO A 64 11.50 -6.90 -8.50
N ASN A 65 10.85 -7.85 -7.85
CA ASN A 65 9.56 -7.66 -7.20
C ASN A 65 9.71 -6.93 -5.87
N VAL A 66 8.93 -5.86 -5.68
CA VAL A 66 9.00 -4.98 -4.49
C VAL A 66 7.65 -4.78 -3.78
N GLU A 67 6.56 -5.36 -4.28
CA GLU A 67 5.22 -5.21 -3.70
C GLU A 67 5.13 -5.60 -2.22
N HIS A 68 5.98 -6.51 -1.77
CA HIS A 68 6.04 -6.96 -0.37
C HIS A 68 6.61 -5.90 0.59
N LEU A 69 7.29 -4.86 0.05
CA LEU A 69 7.83 -3.73 0.81
C LEU A 69 6.80 -2.62 1.03
N PHE A 70 5.68 -2.65 0.34
CA PHE A 70 4.65 -1.60 0.40
C PHE A 70 3.89 -1.65 1.72
N ALA A 71 3.69 -0.50 2.36
CA ALA A 71 2.81 -0.40 3.53
C ALA A 71 1.37 -0.83 3.21
N GLN A 72 0.89 -0.52 2.00
CA GLN A 72 -0.38 -1.00 1.45
C GLN A 72 -0.09 -2.00 0.32
N ARG A 73 0.20 -3.25 0.68
CA ARG A 73 0.49 -4.30 -0.32
C ARG A 73 -0.70 -4.52 -1.26
N PRO A 74 -0.46 -4.58 -2.58
CA PRO A 74 -1.53 -4.71 -3.58
C PRO A 74 -2.47 -5.89 -3.35
N ASP A 75 -1.93 -7.06 -2.99
CA ASP A 75 -2.70 -8.27 -2.68
C ASP A 75 -3.64 -8.07 -1.47
N ALA A 76 -3.11 -7.46 -0.40
CA ALA A 76 -3.88 -7.18 0.80
C ALA A 76 -4.99 -6.13 0.56
N VAL A 77 -4.73 -5.15 -0.33
CA VAL A 77 -5.73 -4.14 -0.71
C VAL A 77 -6.85 -4.77 -1.55
N LEU A 78 -6.52 -5.66 -2.50
CA LEU A 78 -7.53 -6.44 -3.25
C LEU A 78 -8.39 -7.30 -2.32
N GLN A 79 -7.77 -7.98 -1.36
CA GLN A 79 -8.51 -8.78 -0.37
C GLN A 79 -9.44 -7.91 0.49
N ARG A 80 -8.97 -6.74 0.92
CA ARG A 80 -9.79 -5.78 1.69
C ARG A 80 -10.94 -5.27 0.86
N TRP A 81 -10.70 -4.89 -0.41
CA TRP A 81 -11.75 -4.50 -1.33
C TRP A 81 -12.84 -5.58 -1.43
N ALA A 82 -12.46 -6.83 -1.58
CA ALA A 82 -13.42 -7.93 -1.69
C ALA A 82 -14.24 -8.11 -0.40
N ASN A 83 -13.62 -8.01 0.77
CA ASN A 83 -14.31 -8.06 2.06
C ASN A 83 -15.29 -6.90 2.25
N ASP A 84 -14.93 -5.69 1.79
CA ASP A 84 -15.76 -4.49 1.93
C ASP A 84 -16.93 -4.49 0.93
N ARG A 85 -16.67 -4.93 -0.31
CA ARG A 85 -17.58 -4.76 -1.45
C ARG A 85 -18.47 -5.97 -1.75
N LEU A 86 -18.02 -7.19 -1.46
CA LEU A 86 -18.76 -8.40 -1.80
C LEU A 86 -19.57 -8.91 -0.61
N ALA A 87 -20.78 -9.38 -0.89
CA ALA A 87 -21.63 -10.06 0.06
C ALA A 87 -22.46 -11.12 -0.66
N VAL A 88 -22.98 -12.09 0.10
CA VAL A 88 -23.88 -13.14 -0.40
C VAL A 88 -25.14 -13.21 0.46
N SER A 89 -26.24 -13.66 -0.13
CA SER A 89 -27.52 -13.85 0.57
C SER A 89 -27.50 -15.04 1.55
N GLY A 90 -26.52 -15.92 1.45
CA GLY A 90 -26.42 -17.19 2.21
C GLY A 90 -27.36 -18.29 1.70
N ARG A 91 -27.92 -18.13 0.50
CA ARG A 91 -28.90 -19.04 -0.10
C ARG A 91 -28.61 -19.25 -1.59
N GLY A 92 -29.15 -20.35 -2.12
CA GLY A 92 -29.06 -20.64 -3.55
C GLY A 92 -28.10 -21.78 -3.88
N GLU A 93 -27.93 -22.04 -5.18
CA GLU A 93 -27.14 -23.16 -5.70
C GLU A 93 -25.76 -22.71 -6.22
N HIS A 94 -25.40 -21.45 -5.97
CA HIS A 94 -24.17 -20.87 -6.44
C HIS A 94 -23.24 -20.50 -5.28
N LEU A 95 -21.96 -20.43 -5.57
CA LEU A 95 -20.95 -19.79 -4.75
C LEU A 95 -20.29 -18.66 -5.55
N VAL A 96 -19.84 -17.65 -4.85
CA VAL A 96 -19.00 -16.57 -5.40
C VAL A 96 -17.56 -16.87 -5.02
N ARG A 97 -16.66 -16.90 -6.00
CA ARG A 97 -15.22 -16.99 -5.75
C ARG A 97 -14.54 -15.71 -6.20
N PHE A 98 -13.89 -15.00 -5.28
CA PHE A 98 -13.02 -13.89 -5.60
C PHE A 98 -11.59 -14.42 -5.71
N ALA A 99 -10.97 -14.25 -6.87
CA ALA A 99 -9.62 -14.71 -7.14
C ALA A 99 -8.70 -13.53 -7.47
N ILE A 100 -7.60 -13.38 -6.72
CA ILE A 100 -6.51 -12.46 -7.02
C ILE A 100 -5.60 -13.16 -8.03
N GLN A 101 -5.53 -12.63 -9.25
CA GLN A 101 -4.74 -13.22 -10.34
C GLN A 101 -3.35 -12.61 -10.45
N ASP A 102 -3.23 -11.32 -10.14
CA ASP A 102 -1.96 -10.59 -10.18
C ASP A 102 -1.98 -9.44 -9.18
N ALA A 103 -0.85 -9.20 -8.51
CA ALA A 103 -0.68 -8.11 -7.56
C ALA A 103 0.78 -7.66 -7.51
N ARG A 104 1.51 -7.81 -8.62
CA ARG A 104 2.95 -7.54 -8.69
C ARG A 104 3.28 -6.08 -8.86
N VAL A 105 4.42 -5.69 -8.33
CA VAL A 105 5.12 -4.46 -8.66
C VAL A 105 6.59 -4.78 -8.85
N THR A 106 7.14 -4.43 -9.99
CA THR A 106 8.57 -4.60 -10.28
C THR A 106 9.28 -3.25 -10.27
N GLU A 107 10.50 -3.25 -9.75
CA GLU A 107 11.43 -2.12 -9.78
C GLU A 107 12.47 -2.36 -10.87
N THR A 108 12.74 -1.34 -11.68
CA THR A 108 13.78 -1.34 -12.72
C THR A 108 14.66 -0.12 -12.55
N GLU A 109 15.97 -0.32 -12.49
CA GLU A 109 16.94 0.77 -12.54
C GLU A 109 16.95 1.38 -13.97
N LEU A 110 16.90 2.71 -14.03
CA LEU A 110 16.96 3.42 -15.30
C LEU A 110 18.40 3.79 -15.64
N PRO A 111 18.79 3.76 -16.94
CA PRO A 111 20.09 4.21 -17.37
C PRO A 111 20.36 5.66 -16.96
N ARG A 112 21.52 5.92 -16.39
CA ARG A 112 21.95 7.27 -16.02
C ARG A 112 22.74 7.91 -17.16
N THR A 113 22.54 9.21 -17.36
CA THR A 113 23.37 9.97 -18.31
C THR A 113 24.75 10.15 -17.73
N ALA A 114 25.78 9.66 -18.43
CA ALA A 114 27.17 9.87 -18.04
C ALA A 114 27.67 11.24 -18.51
N GLY A 115 28.32 12.02 -17.63
CA GLY A 115 28.98 13.27 -18.00
C GLY A 115 28.76 14.42 -17.03
N VAL A 116 29.39 15.57 -17.31
CA VAL A 116 29.36 16.78 -16.44
C VAL A 116 27.95 17.34 -16.23
N ARG A 117 27.00 17.08 -17.14
CA ARG A 117 25.60 17.48 -17.00
C ARG A 117 24.86 16.68 -15.92
N ALA A 118 25.23 15.42 -15.67
CA ALA A 118 24.61 14.57 -14.66
C ALA A 118 24.78 15.13 -13.23
N THR A 119 25.76 16.00 -13.01
CA THR A 119 26.02 16.59 -11.68
C THR A 119 25.00 17.67 -11.29
N PHE A 120 24.22 18.18 -12.24
CA PHE A 120 23.28 19.29 -12.05
C PHE A 120 21.81 18.94 -12.33
N THR A 121 21.52 17.70 -12.75
CA THR A 121 20.16 17.26 -13.05
C THR A 121 19.73 16.14 -12.09
N ASN A 122 18.55 16.29 -11.51
CA ASN A 122 17.93 15.27 -10.69
C ASN A 122 17.30 14.23 -11.65
N GLU A 123 18.09 13.21 -12.04
CA GLU A 123 17.64 12.21 -13.02
C GLU A 123 16.71 11.18 -12.38
N GLN A 124 15.79 10.63 -13.21
CA GLN A 124 14.99 9.49 -12.82
C GLN A 124 15.90 8.26 -12.72
N ALA A 125 15.97 7.64 -11.55
CA ALA A 125 16.87 6.52 -11.32
C ALA A 125 16.18 5.17 -11.28
N GLN A 126 14.92 5.14 -10.88
CA GLN A 126 14.13 3.91 -10.72
C GLN A 126 12.75 4.08 -11.34
N ARG A 127 12.23 2.98 -11.88
CA ARG A 127 10.86 2.88 -12.37
C ARG A 127 10.16 1.71 -11.71
N TYR A 128 8.95 1.96 -11.23
CA TYR A 128 8.03 0.97 -10.70
C TYR A 128 6.97 0.66 -11.73
N ASP A 129 6.82 -0.61 -12.10
CA ASP A 129 5.78 -1.10 -13.00
C ASP A 129 4.84 -2.02 -12.21
N GLY A 130 3.63 -1.53 -11.92
CA GLY A 130 2.60 -2.24 -11.18
C GLY A 130 1.56 -2.86 -12.09
N ARG A 131 1.09 -4.06 -11.71
CA ARG A 131 -0.06 -4.73 -12.29
C ARG A 131 -0.88 -5.38 -11.20
N MET A 132 -2.19 -5.15 -11.23
CA MET A 132 -3.16 -5.82 -10.39
C MET A 132 -4.26 -6.42 -11.25
N ALA A 133 -4.74 -7.61 -10.90
CA ALA A 133 -5.84 -8.27 -11.60
C ALA A 133 -6.63 -9.15 -10.63
N ALA A 134 -7.96 -9.11 -10.76
CA ALA A 134 -8.87 -9.93 -9.96
C ALA A 134 -10.08 -10.38 -10.78
N THR A 135 -10.64 -11.50 -10.41
CA THR A 135 -11.85 -12.08 -11.02
C THR A 135 -12.86 -12.42 -9.93
N ILE A 136 -14.13 -12.11 -10.20
CA ILE A 136 -15.28 -12.63 -9.47
C ILE A 136 -15.88 -13.73 -10.34
N GLU A 137 -15.88 -14.96 -9.84
CA GLU A 137 -16.49 -16.09 -10.51
C GLU A 137 -17.77 -16.50 -9.79
N ILE A 138 -18.81 -16.78 -10.56
CA ILE A 138 -20.00 -17.49 -10.08
C ILE A 138 -19.86 -18.95 -10.46
N ARG A 139 -19.93 -19.83 -9.47
CA ARG A 139 -19.77 -21.26 -9.66
C ARG A 139 -20.97 -22.01 -9.08
N GLN A 140 -21.34 -23.12 -9.69
CA GLN A 140 -22.35 -24.01 -9.11
C GLN A 140 -21.75 -24.74 -7.89
N VAL A 141 -22.51 -24.83 -6.80
CA VAL A 141 -22.10 -25.59 -5.60
C VAL A 141 -21.88 -27.06 -5.94
N ARG A 142 -22.78 -27.64 -6.76
CA ARG A 142 -22.63 -29.01 -7.23
C ARG A 142 -21.79 -29.05 -8.51
N GLY A 143 -20.68 -29.77 -8.48
CA GLY A 143 -19.78 -29.92 -9.61
C GLY A 143 -18.80 -28.79 -9.83
N ASN A 144 -18.90 -27.71 -9.09
CA ASN A 144 -17.95 -26.54 -9.10
C ASN A 144 -17.71 -25.93 -10.50
N PHE A 145 -18.73 -25.99 -11.39
CA PHE A 145 -18.64 -25.39 -12.73
C PHE A 145 -18.81 -23.88 -12.67
N ARG A 146 -17.93 -23.14 -13.37
CA ARG A 146 -18.09 -21.71 -13.55
C ARG A 146 -19.22 -21.43 -14.53
N VAL A 147 -20.18 -20.59 -14.12
CA VAL A 147 -21.37 -20.21 -14.90
C VAL A 147 -21.41 -18.73 -15.26
N GLY A 148 -20.49 -17.94 -14.74
CA GLY A 148 -20.30 -16.55 -15.07
C GLY A 148 -19.06 -15.98 -14.41
N ASP A 149 -18.55 -14.89 -14.94
CA ASP A 149 -17.41 -14.18 -14.35
C ASP A 149 -17.41 -12.68 -14.70
N ALA A 150 -16.69 -11.94 -13.88
CA ALA A 150 -16.33 -10.54 -14.06
C ALA A 150 -14.86 -10.36 -13.71
N THR A 151 -14.06 -9.85 -14.64
CA THR A 151 -12.61 -9.71 -14.50
C THR A 151 -12.21 -8.25 -14.67
N ALA A 152 -11.29 -7.77 -13.85
CA ALA A 152 -10.66 -6.47 -14.02
C ALA A 152 -9.15 -6.58 -13.87
N SER A 153 -8.45 -5.71 -14.59
CA SER A 153 -7.01 -5.53 -14.43
C SER A 153 -6.63 -4.07 -14.60
N ALA A 154 -5.61 -3.64 -13.87
CA ALA A 154 -5.04 -2.32 -13.98
C ALA A 154 -3.52 -2.39 -13.99
N THR A 155 -2.89 -1.45 -14.69
CA THR A 155 -1.44 -1.29 -14.74
C THR A 155 -1.09 0.17 -14.51
N ARG A 156 0.01 0.41 -13.81
CA ARG A 156 0.58 1.76 -13.63
C ARG A 156 2.10 1.70 -13.65
N SER A 157 2.68 2.75 -14.20
CA SER A 157 4.13 2.95 -14.17
C SER A 157 4.46 4.28 -13.51
N ARG A 158 5.47 4.32 -12.64
CA ARG A 158 5.96 5.52 -11.96
C ARG A 158 7.47 5.51 -11.93
N SER A 159 8.09 6.62 -12.32
CA SER A 159 9.52 6.82 -12.15
C SER A 159 9.79 7.74 -10.97
N VAL A 160 10.88 7.50 -10.28
CA VAL A 160 11.33 8.30 -9.14
C VAL A 160 12.76 8.74 -9.32
N ALA A 161 13.10 9.88 -8.74
CA ALA A 161 14.43 10.44 -8.81
C ALA A 161 15.41 9.68 -7.87
N GLU A 162 16.70 9.78 -8.17
CA GLU A 162 17.78 9.12 -7.40
C GLU A 162 17.77 9.49 -5.91
N ASN A 163 17.48 10.75 -5.61
CA ASN A 163 17.50 11.30 -4.27
C ASN A 163 16.12 11.35 -3.59
N ILE A 164 15.18 10.54 -4.06
CA ILE A 164 13.84 10.50 -3.44
C ILE A 164 13.94 10.09 -1.96
N SER A 165 13.22 10.81 -1.09
CA SER A 165 13.13 10.42 0.31
C SER A 165 12.32 9.12 0.47
N LEU A 166 12.52 8.39 1.57
CA LEU A 166 11.72 7.20 1.88
C LEU A 166 10.22 7.53 1.93
N ASN A 167 9.86 8.65 2.55
CA ASN A 167 8.47 9.09 2.64
C ASN A 167 7.85 9.41 1.28
N ASP A 168 8.59 10.05 0.39
CA ASP A 168 8.09 10.36 -0.95
C ASP A 168 7.98 9.10 -1.81
N ARG A 169 8.89 8.13 -1.63
CA ARG A 169 8.81 6.81 -2.27
C ARG A 169 7.56 6.07 -1.81
N GLU A 170 7.28 6.02 -0.52
CA GLU A 170 6.07 5.39 0.01
C GLU A 170 4.80 6.08 -0.48
N ARG A 171 4.81 7.41 -0.62
CA ARG A 171 3.70 8.16 -1.22
C ARG A 171 3.46 7.73 -2.67
N VAL A 172 4.53 7.61 -3.48
CA VAL A 172 4.43 7.15 -4.88
C VAL A 172 3.83 5.74 -4.95
N TRP A 173 4.25 4.83 -4.09
CA TRP A 173 3.71 3.47 -4.00
C TRP A 173 2.24 3.45 -3.58
N TYR A 174 1.89 4.23 -2.55
CA TYR A 174 0.51 4.36 -2.09
C TYR A 174 -0.41 4.89 -3.19
N GLU A 175 -0.04 5.99 -3.84
CA GLU A 175 -0.80 6.59 -4.93
C GLU A 175 -0.95 5.64 -6.13
N MET A 176 0.10 4.87 -6.44
CA MET A 176 0.07 3.90 -7.51
C MET A 176 -0.95 2.78 -7.23
N VAL A 177 -0.94 2.21 -6.02
CA VAL A 177 -1.92 1.20 -5.60
C VAL A 177 -3.33 1.78 -5.57
N GLN A 178 -3.49 3.00 -5.02
CA GLN A 178 -4.78 3.69 -4.96
C GLN A 178 -5.39 3.87 -6.36
N GLN A 179 -4.58 4.32 -7.33
CA GLN A 179 -5.05 4.52 -8.71
C GLN A 179 -5.40 3.21 -9.42
N MET A 180 -4.58 2.16 -9.27
CA MET A 180 -4.90 0.85 -9.81
C MET A 180 -6.19 0.29 -9.22
N MET A 181 -6.39 0.46 -7.92
CA MET A 181 -7.60 0.01 -7.25
C MET A 181 -8.85 0.81 -7.65
N ALA A 182 -8.72 2.11 -7.93
CA ALA A 182 -9.82 2.90 -8.46
C ALA A 182 -10.31 2.34 -9.81
N ASP A 183 -9.37 2.00 -10.70
CA ASP A 183 -9.70 1.39 -12.00
C ASP A 183 -10.32 0.00 -11.82
N ILE A 184 -9.74 -0.85 -10.96
CA ILE A 184 -10.26 -2.20 -10.69
C ILE A 184 -11.67 -2.14 -10.11
N ASN A 185 -11.92 -1.23 -9.14
CA ASN A 185 -13.23 -1.07 -8.55
C ASN A 185 -14.28 -0.68 -9.60
N ALA A 186 -13.96 0.33 -10.43
CA ALA A 186 -14.88 0.79 -11.47
C ALA A 186 -15.15 -0.30 -12.52
N GLU A 187 -14.10 -1.00 -12.94
CA GLU A 187 -14.21 -2.06 -13.95
C GLU A 187 -14.94 -3.29 -13.42
N LEU A 188 -14.61 -3.79 -12.22
CA LEU A 188 -15.34 -4.92 -11.61
C LEU A 188 -16.82 -4.61 -11.43
N GLU A 189 -17.16 -3.41 -10.93
CA GLU A 189 -18.56 -3.04 -10.77
C GLU A 189 -19.29 -2.99 -12.11
N ARG A 190 -18.67 -2.43 -13.14
CA ARG A 190 -19.21 -2.38 -14.51
C ARG A 190 -19.41 -3.79 -15.07
N GLN A 191 -18.40 -4.66 -14.95
CA GLN A 191 -18.44 -6.04 -15.44
C GLN A 191 -19.48 -6.89 -14.70
N VAL A 192 -19.57 -6.76 -13.39
CA VAL A 192 -20.58 -7.46 -12.58
C VAL A 192 -21.98 -7.08 -13.02
N ARG A 193 -22.27 -5.77 -13.18
CA ARG A 193 -23.57 -5.30 -13.63
C ARG A 193 -23.91 -5.71 -15.06
N ALA A 194 -22.91 -5.83 -15.94
CA ALA A 194 -23.09 -6.23 -17.34
C ALA A 194 -23.25 -7.74 -17.50
N ASN A 195 -22.41 -8.52 -16.83
CA ASN A 195 -22.26 -9.95 -17.11
C ASN A 195 -22.98 -10.85 -16.08
N LEU A 196 -23.19 -10.34 -14.87
CA LEU A 196 -23.69 -11.11 -13.74
C LEU A 196 -25.03 -10.59 -13.16
N PRO A 197 -25.87 -9.81 -13.90
CA PRO A 197 -27.06 -9.18 -13.31
C PRO A 197 -28.05 -10.18 -12.71
N ARG A 198 -28.14 -11.38 -13.29
CA ARG A 198 -29.04 -12.46 -12.83
C ARG A 198 -28.62 -13.08 -11.49
N PHE A 199 -27.40 -12.82 -11.04
CA PHE A 199 -26.86 -13.36 -9.80
C PHE A 199 -26.84 -12.31 -8.68
N LEU A 200 -27.16 -11.04 -8.98
CA LEU A 200 -27.24 -9.99 -7.98
C LEU A 200 -28.58 -10.04 -7.26
N SER A 201 -28.54 -9.84 -5.94
CA SER A 201 -29.71 -9.55 -5.14
C SER A 201 -30.17 -8.12 -5.40
N LEU A 202 -31.47 -7.92 -5.61
CA LEU A 202 -32.11 -6.63 -5.79
C LEU A 202 -32.31 -5.92 -4.46
#